data_f602a45d78367c4fb1a7ae62218852cb
#
_entry.id   f602a45d78367c4fb1a7ae62218852cb
#
_cell.length_a   1.000
_cell.length_b   1.000
_cell.length_c   1.000
_cell.angle_alpha   90.00
_cell.angle_beta   90.00
_cell.angle_gamma   90.00
#
_symmetry.space_group_name_H-M   'P 1'
#
loop_
_entity.id
_entity.type
_entity.pdbx_description
1 polymer ?
#
loop_
_entity_poly.entity_id
_entity_poly.type
_entity_poly.pdbx_seq_one_letter_code
_entity_poly.pdbx_strand_id
1 'polypeptide(L)'
;AGIVVGLPHAVLATVQDLMTGNIGMIALVFLLALMVAVVAAIVFVERAQRRIPVQYARRVVGRRTFGGLSTHLPLRLNTGGVIPVIFASSILSIPQMLASFGGLDQIPWIREVLRHLDFNTPLHNILYFATIIFFCYFYTSIIFNPVDVADNLKKYGGFIPGIRPGRRTAEYIDKM
;
A
#
# COMPACT_ATOMS: atom_id res chain seq x y z
N ALA A 1 -5.94 -4.29 12.62
CA ALA A 1 -6.26 -4.27 14.06
C ALA A 1 -5.50 -3.14 14.79
N GLY A 2 -4.18 -2.96 14.59
CA GLY A 2 -3.39 -1.94 15.29
C GLY A 2 -3.85 -0.50 15.09
N ILE A 3 -4.22 -0.11 13.87
CA ILE A 3 -4.68 1.26 13.55
C ILE A 3 -6.02 1.55 14.24
N VAL A 4 -6.93 0.58 14.28
CA VAL A 4 -8.25 0.75 14.91
C VAL A 4 -8.13 0.87 16.43
N VAL A 5 -7.16 0.20 17.04
CA VAL A 5 -6.89 0.30 18.49
C VAL A 5 -6.16 1.60 18.86
N GLY A 6 -5.27 2.08 17.98
CA GLY A 6 -4.54 3.34 18.21
C GLY A 6 -5.39 4.60 18.10
N LEU A 7 -6.43 4.60 17.26
CA LEU A 7 -7.31 5.75 17.05
C LEU A 7 -8.03 6.21 18.34
N PRO A 8 -8.68 5.33 19.13
CA PRO A 8 -9.34 5.75 20.37
C PRO A 8 -8.35 6.33 21.38
N HIS A 9 -7.13 5.79 21.46
CA HIS A 9 -6.11 6.30 22.38
C HIS A 9 -5.59 7.68 21.97
N ALA A 10 -5.38 7.91 20.67
CA ALA A 10 -5.01 9.21 20.14
C ALA A 10 -6.11 10.26 20.40
N VAL A 11 -7.38 9.88 20.21
CA VAL A 11 -8.53 10.78 20.46
C VAL A 11 -8.63 11.11 21.94
N LEU A 12 -8.49 10.13 22.85
CA LEU A 12 -8.52 10.34 24.29
C LEU A 12 -7.38 11.25 24.76
N ALA A 13 -6.17 11.04 24.26
CA ALA A 13 -5.03 11.91 24.56
C ALA A 13 -5.28 13.35 24.13
N THR A 14 -5.83 13.53 22.91
CA THR A 14 -6.14 14.88 22.40
C THR A 14 -7.24 15.56 23.20
N VAL A 15 -8.25 14.81 23.67
CA VAL A 15 -9.30 15.35 24.55
C VAL A 15 -8.74 15.72 25.91
N GLN A 16 -7.81 14.95 26.47
CA GLN A 16 -7.11 15.27 27.72
C GLN A 16 -6.28 16.54 27.58
N ASP A 17 -5.54 16.70 26.49
CA ASP A 17 -4.75 17.90 26.20
C ASP A 17 -5.63 19.14 26.01
N LEU A 18 -6.84 18.98 25.50
CA LEU A 18 -7.83 20.07 25.46
C LEU A 18 -8.33 20.42 26.86
N MET A 19 -8.63 19.42 27.71
CA MET A 19 -9.10 19.66 29.10
C MET A 19 -8.02 20.33 29.98
N THR A 20 -6.76 20.05 29.69
CA THR A 20 -5.60 20.67 30.39
C THR A 20 -5.25 22.05 29.84
N GLY A 21 -5.94 22.53 28.82
CA GLY A 21 -5.74 23.86 28.21
C GLY A 21 -4.46 23.99 27.39
N ASN A 22 -3.78 22.87 27.11
CA ASN A 22 -2.54 22.86 26.32
C ASN A 22 -2.82 23.08 24.80
N ILE A 23 -4.01 22.75 24.35
CA ILE A 23 -4.40 22.88 22.93
C ILE A 23 -5.63 23.80 22.82
N GLY A 24 -5.51 24.84 22.02
CA GLY A 24 -6.64 25.71 21.72
C GLY A 24 -7.72 25.00 20.90
N MET A 25 -8.97 25.42 21.03
CA MET A 25 -10.10 24.84 20.29
C MET A 25 -9.89 24.86 18.77
N ILE A 26 -9.22 25.87 18.22
CA ILE A 26 -8.89 25.99 16.81
C ILE A 26 -7.90 24.88 16.39
N ALA A 27 -6.90 24.60 17.21
CA ALA A 27 -5.92 23.53 16.94
C ALA A 27 -6.57 22.14 16.97
N LEU A 28 -7.54 21.92 17.87
CA LEU A 28 -8.32 20.68 17.92
C LEU A 28 -9.13 20.46 16.64
N VAL A 29 -9.86 21.48 16.18
CA VAL A 29 -10.65 21.40 14.95
C VAL A 29 -9.74 21.13 13.75
N PHE A 30 -8.58 21.81 13.69
CA PHE A 30 -7.60 21.61 12.63
C PHE A 30 -7.05 20.17 12.62
N LEU A 31 -6.74 19.64 13.80
CA LEU A 31 -6.21 18.27 13.95
C LEU A 31 -7.24 17.21 13.54
N LEU A 32 -8.50 17.37 13.94
CA LEU A 32 -9.59 16.49 13.51
C LEU A 32 -9.82 16.57 12.00
N ALA A 33 -9.83 17.77 11.42
CA ALA A 33 -9.95 17.95 9.99
C ALA A 33 -8.78 17.28 9.23
N LEU A 34 -7.56 17.42 9.75
CA LEU A 34 -6.37 16.76 9.20
C LEU A 34 -6.50 15.23 9.26
N MET A 35 -6.96 14.67 10.39
CA MET A 35 -7.18 13.22 10.51
C MET A 35 -8.18 12.71 9.46
N VAL A 36 -9.31 13.40 9.31
CA VAL A 36 -10.33 13.03 8.30
C VAL A 36 -9.75 13.14 6.89
N ALA A 37 -8.98 14.20 6.60
CA ALA A 37 -8.35 14.39 5.30
C ALA A 37 -7.34 13.27 4.98
N VAL A 38 -6.51 12.86 5.94
CA VAL A 38 -5.56 11.76 5.77
C VAL A 38 -6.28 10.43 5.52
N VAL A 39 -7.31 10.12 6.32
CA VAL A 39 -8.11 8.89 6.12
C VAL A 39 -8.78 8.90 4.74
N ALA A 40 -9.38 10.02 4.34
CA ALA A 40 -10.00 10.17 3.02
C ALA A 40 -8.98 9.99 1.89
N ALA A 41 -7.77 10.56 2.02
CA ALA A 41 -6.70 10.40 1.05
C ALA A 41 -6.25 8.93 0.93
N ILE A 42 -6.08 8.22 2.05
CA ILE A 42 -5.73 6.80 2.06
C ILE A 42 -6.81 5.97 1.36
N VAL A 43 -8.08 6.17 1.71
CA VAL A 43 -9.20 5.45 1.09
C VAL A 43 -9.29 5.76 -0.40
N PHE A 44 -9.04 7.01 -0.81
CA PHE A 44 -9.03 7.41 -2.22
C PHE A 44 -7.94 6.67 -3.00
N VAL A 45 -6.72 6.61 -2.48
CA VAL A 45 -5.60 5.89 -3.11
C VAL A 45 -5.83 4.38 -3.14
N GLU A 46 -6.36 3.79 -2.06
CA GLU A 46 -6.67 2.36 -2.01
C GLU A 46 -7.79 1.94 -2.96
N ARG A 47 -8.77 2.81 -3.18
CA ARG A 47 -9.85 2.59 -4.17
C ARG A 47 -9.42 2.89 -5.60
N ALA A 48 -8.31 3.59 -5.79
CA ALA A 48 -7.82 3.93 -7.11
C ALA A 48 -7.43 2.66 -7.86
N GLN A 49 -8.10 2.42 -8.97
CA GLN A 49 -7.85 1.29 -9.86
C GLN A 49 -7.84 1.76 -11.31
N ARG A 50 -6.89 1.24 -12.07
CA ARG A 50 -6.86 1.45 -13.50
C ARG A 50 -7.75 0.41 -14.17
N ARG A 51 -8.74 0.85 -14.93
CA ARG A 51 -9.68 -0.01 -15.64
C ARG A 51 -9.22 -0.19 -17.06
N ILE A 52 -8.81 -1.41 -17.43
CA ILE A 52 -8.45 -1.76 -18.79
C ILE A 52 -9.67 -2.36 -19.47
N PRO A 53 -10.12 -1.83 -20.63
CA PRO A 53 -11.23 -2.43 -21.37
C PRO A 53 -10.80 -3.77 -21.95
N VAL A 54 -11.54 -4.82 -21.61
CA VAL A 54 -11.35 -6.18 -22.13
C VAL A 54 -12.60 -6.58 -22.86
N GLN A 55 -12.44 -7.09 -24.07
CA GLN A 55 -13.54 -7.64 -24.88
C GLN A 55 -13.47 -9.16 -24.88
N TYR A 56 -14.61 -9.78 -24.68
CA TYR A 56 -14.76 -11.22 -24.82
C TYR A 56 -15.36 -11.56 -26.17
N ALA A 57 -14.83 -12.61 -26.80
CA ALA A 57 -15.32 -13.09 -28.09
C ALA A 57 -16.79 -13.53 -27.95
N ARG A 58 -17.62 -13.09 -28.92
CA ARG A 58 -19.01 -13.54 -29.00
C ARG A 58 -19.02 -14.98 -29.51
N ARG A 59 -19.71 -15.86 -28.80
CA ARG A 59 -20.00 -17.21 -29.26
C ARG A 59 -21.46 -17.28 -29.66
N VAL A 60 -21.70 -17.73 -30.92
CA VAL A 60 -23.03 -18.01 -31.43
C VAL A 60 -23.24 -19.51 -31.31
N VAL A 61 -24.20 -19.91 -30.49
CA VAL A 61 -24.64 -21.33 -30.36
C VAL A 61 -26.08 -21.40 -30.84
N GLY A 62 -26.25 -21.88 -32.08
CA GLY A 62 -27.55 -21.92 -32.72
C GLY A 62 -28.11 -20.52 -33.03
N ARG A 63 -29.34 -20.26 -32.59
CA ARG A 63 -30.02 -18.95 -32.73
C ARG A 63 -29.72 -17.95 -31.60
N ARG A 64 -28.96 -18.35 -30.60
CA ARG A 64 -28.66 -17.49 -29.44
C ARG A 64 -27.20 -17.04 -29.46
N THR A 65 -26.99 -15.73 -29.31
CA THR A 65 -25.67 -15.14 -29.13
C THR A 65 -25.35 -15.05 -27.64
N PHE A 66 -24.31 -15.75 -27.21
CA PHE A 66 -23.77 -15.68 -25.85
C PHE A 66 -22.45 -14.92 -25.89
N GLY A 67 -22.28 -13.99 -24.93
CA GLY A 67 -21.05 -13.22 -24.78
C GLY A 67 -21.07 -11.89 -25.55
N GLY A 68 -19.92 -11.25 -25.63
CA GLY A 68 -19.76 -9.92 -26.23
C GLY A 68 -19.98 -8.79 -25.23
N LEU A 69 -19.98 -9.09 -23.93
CA LEU A 69 -19.93 -8.07 -22.89
C LEU A 69 -18.50 -7.52 -22.85
N SER A 70 -18.36 -6.23 -23.10
CA SER A 70 -17.15 -5.53 -22.78
C SER A 70 -17.09 -5.34 -21.27
N THR A 71 -16.08 -5.91 -20.64
CA THR A 71 -15.84 -5.72 -19.20
C THR A 71 -14.52 -5.00 -19.01
N HIS A 72 -14.27 -4.52 -17.81
CA HIS A 72 -13.05 -3.84 -17.47
C HIS A 72 -12.26 -4.71 -16.49
N LEU A 73 -10.97 -4.90 -16.77
CA LEU A 73 -10.05 -5.51 -15.80
C LEU A 73 -9.61 -4.45 -14.82
N PRO A 74 -9.99 -4.54 -13.53
CA PRO A 74 -9.57 -3.58 -12.52
C PRO A 74 -8.14 -3.92 -12.06
N LEU A 75 -7.16 -3.10 -12.41
CA LEU A 75 -5.82 -3.16 -11.84
C LEU A 75 -5.74 -2.18 -10.68
N ARG A 76 -5.55 -2.69 -9.47
CA ARG A 76 -5.36 -1.84 -8.28
C ARG A 76 -4.00 -1.17 -8.34
N LEU A 77 -3.94 0.12 -8.02
CA LEU A 77 -2.68 0.86 -7.91
C LEU A 77 -1.81 0.35 -6.76
N ASN A 78 -2.46 0.02 -5.64
CA ASN A 78 -1.80 -0.57 -4.50
C ASN A 78 -2.12 -2.06 -4.41
N THR A 79 -1.36 -2.91 -5.12
CA THR A 79 -1.47 -4.37 -5.04
C THR A 79 -0.87 -4.95 -3.78
N GLY A 80 0.10 -4.24 -3.18
CA GLY A 80 0.79 -4.66 -1.95
C GLY A 80 -0.03 -4.46 -0.68
N GLY A 81 -1.01 -3.53 -0.68
CA GLY A 81 -1.80 -3.21 0.50
C GLY A 81 -0.95 -2.73 1.68
N VAL A 82 -1.17 -3.32 2.84
CA VAL A 82 -0.48 -2.98 4.11
C VAL A 82 0.82 -3.77 4.31
N ILE A 83 1.05 -4.82 3.53
CA ILE A 83 2.17 -5.75 3.75
C ILE A 83 3.55 -5.07 3.67
N PRO A 84 3.86 -4.20 2.70
CA PRO A 84 5.14 -3.48 2.66
C PRO A 84 5.43 -2.66 3.91
N VAL A 85 4.39 -2.05 4.49
CA VAL A 85 4.51 -1.24 5.71
C VAL A 85 4.86 -2.12 6.92
N ILE A 86 4.26 -3.33 7.01
CA ILE A 86 4.56 -4.28 8.08
C ILE A 86 6.01 -4.75 7.98
N PHE A 87 6.50 -5.09 6.78
CA PHE A 87 7.89 -5.47 6.58
C PHE A 87 8.87 -4.34 6.92
N ALA A 88 8.58 -3.12 6.46
CA ALA A 88 9.40 -1.95 6.76
C ALA A 88 9.50 -1.71 8.27
N SER A 89 8.38 -1.71 8.99
CA SER A 89 8.37 -1.51 10.44
C SER A 89 9.10 -2.63 11.18
N SER A 90 8.93 -3.88 10.76
CA SER A 90 9.61 -5.02 11.36
C SER A 90 11.13 -4.93 11.19
N ILE A 91 11.61 -4.61 9.98
CA ILE A 91 13.05 -4.51 9.70
C ILE A 91 13.70 -3.36 10.48
N LEU A 92 13.04 -2.20 10.56
CA LEU A 92 13.58 -1.09 11.33
C LEU A 92 13.53 -1.31 12.83
N SER A 93 12.66 -2.19 13.32
CA SER A 93 12.59 -2.54 14.74
C SER A 93 13.65 -3.57 15.16
N ILE A 94 14.19 -4.37 14.22
CA ILE A 94 15.19 -5.41 14.51
C ILE A 94 16.44 -4.85 15.20
N PRO A 95 17.09 -3.77 14.72
CA PRO A 95 18.29 -3.23 15.35
C PRO A 95 18.05 -2.78 16.79
N GLN A 96 16.90 -2.14 17.05
CA GLN A 96 16.52 -1.68 18.39
C GLN A 96 16.26 -2.86 19.34
N MET A 97 15.59 -3.90 18.82
CA MET A 97 15.32 -5.12 19.57
C MET A 97 16.62 -5.86 19.92
N LEU A 98 17.54 -6.03 18.97
CA LEU A 98 18.84 -6.68 19.19
C LEU A 98 19.68 -5.91 20.20
N ALA A 99 19.65 -4.58 20.14
CA ALA A 99 20.36 -3.74 21.09
C ALA A 99 19.88 -3.93 22.53
N SER A 100 18.55 -4.02 22.71
CA SER A 100 17.95 -4.19 24.05
C SER A 100 18.22 -5.58 24.63
N PHE A 101 18.28 -6.66 23.81
CA PHE A 101 18.56 -8.01 24.28
C PHE A 101 20.05 -8.28 24.51
N GLY A 102 20.93 -7.71 23.70
CA GLY A 102 22.35 -8.02 23.70
C GLY A 102 23.23 -7.13 24.57
N GLY A 103 22.68 -6.09 25.22
CA GLY A 103 23.48 -5.09 25.93
C GLY A 103 24.44 -4.33 24.98
N LEU A 104 24.16 -4.37 23.68
CA LEU A 104 24.96 -3.72 22.64
C LEU A 104 24.86 -2.17 22.73
N ASP A 105 23.88 -1.67 23.45
CA ASP A 105 23.71 -0.26 23.80
C ASP A 105 24.85 0.30 24.66
N GLN A 106 25.66 -0.57 25.29
CA GLN A 106 26.84 -0.17 26.04
C GLN A 106 28.03 0.18 25.14
N ILE A 107 28.00 -0.22 23.88
CA ILE A 107 29.08 0.07 22.92
C ILE A 107 28.83 1.47 22.33
N PRO A 108 29.77 2.43 22.48
CA PRO A 108 29.52 3.84 22.13
C PRO A 108 29.10 4.08 20.67
N TRP A 109 29.72 3.40 19.71
CA TRP A 109 29.40 3.58 18.29
C TRP A 109 28.05 2.96 17.90
N ILE A 110 27.65 1.84 18.56
CA ILE A 110 26.33 1.23 18.35
C ILE A 110 25.25 2.13 18.91
N ARG A 111 25.46 2.68 20.09
CA ARG A 111 24.54 3.65 20.70
C ARG A 111 24.29 4.85 19.80
N GLU A 112 25.32 5.38 19.16
CA GLU A 112 25.19 6.52 18.26
C GLU A 112 24.36 6.16 17.02
N VAL A 113 24.58 4.98 16.42
CA VAL A 113 23.77 4.48 15.31
C VAL A 113 22.33 4.28 15.73
N LEU A 114 22.07 3.66 16.90
CA LEU A 114 20.73 3.43 17.42
C LEU A 114 19.99 4.74 17.70
N ARG A 115 20.70 5.74 18.23
CA ARG A 115 20.14 7.06 18.49
C ARG A 115 19.64 7.74 17.21
N HIS A 116 20.34 7.55 16.09
CA HIS A 116 19.92 8.06 14.78
C HIS A 116 18.78 7.23 14.16
N LEU A 117 18.62 5.97 14.55
CA LEU A 117 17.50 5.11 14.15
C LEU A 117 16.28 5.21 15.09
N ASP A 118 16.32 6.07 16.11
CA ASP A 118 15.20 6.26 17.02
C ASP A 118 13.98 6.88 16.29
N PHE A 119 12.78 6.46 16.70
CA PHE A 119 11.49 6.85 16.10
C PHE A 119 11.29 8.38 16.01
N ASN A 120 11.98 9.15 16.85
CA ASN A 120 11.87 10.62 16.89
C ASN A 120 12.88 11.35 15.98
N THR A 121 13.71 10.63 15.23
CA THR A 121 14.72 11.26 14.38
C THR A 121 14.23 11.41 12.93
N PRO A 122 14.56 12.52 12.25
CA PRO A 122 14.21 12.70 10.86
C PRO A 122 14.84 11.63 9.95
N LEU A 123 16.01 11.11 10.34
CA LEU A 123 16.68 10.04 9.61
C LEU A 123 15.88 8.74 9.63
N HIS A 124 15.31 8.37 10.79
CA HIS A 124 14.40 7.22 10.88
C HIS A 124 13.22 7.36 9.93
N ASN A 125 12.58 8.52 9.89
CA ASN A 125 11.42 8.77 9.03
C ASN A 125 11.77 8.65 7.54
N ILE A 126 12.93 9.19 7.13
CA ILE A 126 13.42 9.07 5.75
C ILE A 126 13.70 7.60 5.40
N LEU A 127 14.40 6.90 6.28
CA LEU A 127 14.75 5.49 6.08
C LEU A 127 13.48 4.61 6.03
N TYR A 128 12.53 4.87 6.92
CA TYR A 128 11.24 4.18 6.96
C TYR A 128 10.47 4.37 5.65
N PHE A 129 10.37 5.60 5.18
CA PHE A 129 9.72 5.92 3.91
C PHE A 129 10.41 5.24 2.72
N ALA A 130 11.74 5.31 2.64
CA ALA A 130 12.52 4.64 1.60
C ALA A 130 12.32 3.12 1.62
N THR A 131 12.30 2.53 2.81
CA THR A 131 12.09 1.10 3.02
C THR A 131 10.67 0.68 2.60
N ILE A 132 9.65 1.47 2.91
CA ILE A 132 8.28 1.22 2.45
C ILE A 132 8.20 1.21 0.93
N ILE A 133 8.81 2.21 0.26
CA ILE A 133 8.82 2.29 -1.20
C ILE A 133 9.52 1.06 -1.79
N PHE A 134 10.69 0.70 -1.27
CA PHE A 134 11.43 -0.48 -1.70
C PHE A 134 10.59 -1.75 -1.60
N PHE A 135 9.98 -2.00 -0.44
CA PHE A 135 9.12 -3.18 -0.26
C PHE A 135 7.84 -3.14 -1.07
N CYS A 136 7.30 -1.96 -1.33
CA CYS A 136 6.13 -1.81 -2.20
C CYS A 136 6.44 -2.28 -3.62
N TYR A 137 7.56 -1.85 -4.20
CA TYR A 137 8.02 -2.30 -5.51
C TYR A 137 8.37 -3.79 -5.51
N PHE A 138 9.14 -4.23 -4.53
CA PHE A 138 9.55 -5.62 -4.40
C PHE A 138 8.36 -6.58 -4.30
N TYR A 139 7.41 -6.26 -3.44
CA TYR A 139 6.22 -7.07 -3.21
C TYR A 139 5.29 -7.08 -4.43
N THR A 140 5.11 -5.94 -5.07
CA THR A 140 4.31 -5.84 -6.30
C THR A 140 4.94 -6.66 -7.43
N SER A 141 6.27 -6.63 -7.58
CA SER A 141 6.99 -7.43 -8.57
C SER A 141 6.84 -8.95 -8.37
N ILE A 142 6.72 -9.40 -7.12
CA ILE A 142 6.53 -10.84 -6.83
C ILE A 142 5.09 -11.28 -7.03
N ILE A 143 4.13 -10.49 -6.57
CA ILE A 143 2.71 -10.89 -6.59
C ILE A 143 2.07 -10.66 -7.95
N PHE A 144 2.43 -9.58 -8.61
CA PHE A 144 1.87 -9.22 -9.90
C PHE A 144 2.69 -9.84 -11.02
N ASN A 145 2.23 -11.00 -11.53
CA ASN A 145 2.81 -11.64 -12.70
C ASN A 145 1.99 -11.28 -13.95
N PRO A 146 2.48 -10.37 -14.81
CA PRO A 146 1.74 -9.96 -16.01
C PRO A 146 1.49 -11.11 -16.98
N VAL A 147 2.36 -12.13 -16.98
CA VAL A 147 2.22 -13.32 -17.84
C VAL A 147 1.02 -14.14 -17.43
N ASP A 148 0.85 -14.40 -16.13
CA ASP A 148 -0.29 -15.17 -15.60
C ASP A 148 -1.61 -14.45 -15.87
N VAL A 149 -1.63 -13.12 -15.76
CA VAL A 149 -2.81 -12.30 -16.07
C VAL A 149 -3.16 -12.40 -17.55
N ALA A 150 -2.16 -12.29 -18.45
CA ALA A 150 -2.36 -12.39 -19.89
C ALA A 150 -2.82 -13.79 -20.32
N ASP A 151 -2.28 -14.85 -19.72
CA ASP A 151 -2.66 -16.24 -19.99
C ASP A 151 -4.07 -16.53 -19.46
N ASN A 152 -4.45 -16.02 -18.32
CA ASN A 152 -5.81 -16.13 -17.82
C ASN A 152 -6.81 -15.41 -18.74
N LEU A 153 -6.49 -14.19 -19.18
CA LEU A 153 -7.29 -13.48 -20.18
C LEU A 153 -7.48 -14.31 -21.44
N LYS A 154 -6.40 -14.91 -21.96
CA LYS A 154 -6.44 -15.77 -23.15
C LYS A 154 -7.29 -17.03 -22.92
N LYS A 155 -7.16 -17.69 -21.77
CA LYS A 155 -7.95 -18.90 -21.41
C LYS A 155 -9.45 -18.59 -21.37
N TYR A 156 -9.82 -17.42 -20.87
CA TYR A 156 -11.23 -17.00 -20.82
C TYR A 156 -11.73 -16.35 -22.12
N GLY A 157 -10.90 -16.31 -23.18
CA GLY A 157 -11.28 -15.73 -24.46
C GLY A 157 -11.39 -14.20 -24.44
N GLY A 158 -10.79 -13.55 -23.44
CA GLY A 158 -10.69 -12.10 -23.34
C GLY A 158 -9.49 -11.59 -24.12
N PHE A 159 -9.62 -10.43 -24.72
CA PHE A 159 -8.51 -9.73 -25.38
C PHE A 159 -8.63 -8.21 -25.16
N ILE A 160 -7.49 -7.54 -25.19
CA ILE A 160 -7.43 -6.07 -25.18
C ILE A 160 -7.57 -5.57 -26.61
N PRO A 161 -8.48 -4.62 -26.90
CA PRO A 161 -8.64 -4.07 -28.23
C PRO A 161 -7.31 -3.54 -28.79
N GLY A 162 -6.93 -3.98 -29.98
CA GLY A 162 -5.69 -3.59 -30.65
C GLY A 162 -4.43 -4.36 -30.25
N ILE A 163 -4.50 -5.29 -29.28
CA ILE A 163 -3.34 -6.06 -28.82
C ILE A 163 -3.62 -7.56 -28.99
N ARG A 164 -2.65 -8.28 -29.58
CA ARG A 164 -2.77 -9.74 -29.74
C ARG A 164 -2.71 -10.43 -28.38
N PRO A 165 -3.67 -11.36 -28.10
CA PRO A 165 -3.68 -12.11 -26.85
C PRO A 165 -2.40 -12.95 -26.67
N GLY A 166 -1.87 -13.01 -25.45
CA GLY A 166 -0.65 -13.70 -25.07
C GLY A 166 0.49 -12.76 -24.72
N ARG A 167 1.71 -13.07 -25.19
CA ARG A 167 2.94 -12.35 -24.78
C ARG A 167 2.88 -10.82 -24.95
N ARG A 168 2.29 -10.33 -26.03
CA ARG A 168 2.13 -8.88 -26.25
C ARG A 168 1.19 -8.22 -25.24
N THR A 169 0.20 -8.96 -24.76
CA THR A 169 -0.69 -8.50 -23.70
C THR A 169 0.07 -8.42 -22.36
N ALA A 170 0.94 -9.40 -22.07
CA ALA A 170 1.80 -9.35 -20.88
C ALA A 170 2.76 -8.16 -20.92
N GLU A 171 3.44 -7.93 -22.04
CA GLU A 171 4.34 -6.78 -22.25
C GLU A 171 3.62 -5.43 -22.13
N TYR A 172 2.37 -5.36 -22.54
CA TYR A 172 1.55 -4.15 -22.39
C TYR A 172 1.16 -3.89 -20.94
N ILE A 173 0.78 -4.94 -20.21
CA ILE A 173 0.42 -4.86 -18.80
C ILE A 173 1.65 -4.51 -17.94
N ASP A 174 2.83 -5.04 -18.28
CA ASP A 174 4.09 -4.78 -17.58
C ASP A 174 4.57 -3.33 -17.72
N LYS A 175 4.30 -2.70 -18.86
CA LYS A 175 4.65 -1.29 -19.13
C LYS A 175 3.69 -0.27 -18.50
N MET A 176 2.59 -0.71 -17.93
CA MET A 176 1.59 0.15 -17.31
C MET A 176 1.87 0.46 -15.84
#